data_0e381f6ec804301b7b5907abd2fd7244
#
_entry.id   0e381f6ec804301b7b5907abd2fd7244
#
_cell.length_a   1.000
_cell.length_b   1.000
_cell.length_c   1.000
_cell.angle_alpha   90.00
_cell.angle_beta   90.00
_cell.angle_gamma   90.00
#
_symmetry.space_group_name_H-M   'P 1'
#
loop_
_entity.id
_entity.type
_entity.pdbx_description
1 polymer ?
#
loop_
_entity_poly.entity_id
_entity_poly.type
_entity_poly.pdbx_seq_one_letter_code
_entity_poly.pdbx_strand_id
1 'polypeptide(L)'
;MSTNLPPLHPCCLAGVLACLFLSLASHTSANETSNEASKVNVEGIVEKIPFGGTEHTHDDEPSLVIEPRVHLRAAIGDTSLEDSELDHGGHDPNQSGFSIPALSLGADMQYGENIAGFAESILSWNDEDHWNAELEELYLKLLHLPGGFDLKAGRLLAAIGTQNSIHNHAWKFVDADLGNVRFLGEDGLIIEGIELIWMVPTHWDDRFIISFGDTIKHEHEEEGGEIESDHNHSEEAEQALWDKNILSARYQAIFWPSDTCQFIYGASYVTGGNFMGKNAQIYGLDFTYTWREDEPLGKQFTWRNDAMLRKVSTEEGGFEETAFSSAALYRFKPEWEMGLRYNYLEGVNDPKLPERHRISPSLSHYFFLSKIPSMARLQYNYDHSDERGDDHSIWLQFGFEWGAGSD
;
A
#
# COMPACT_ATOMS: atom_id res chain seq x y z
N MET A 1 -14.00 -45.70 -16.02
CA MET A 1 -13.94 -45.32 -14.60
C MET A 1 -13.09 -44.06 -14.55
N SER A 2 -13.73 -42.92 -14.57
CA SER A 2 -13.08 -41.60 -14.47
C SER A 2 -13.14 -41.19 -13.00
N THR A 3 -11.98 -41.06 -12.37
CA THR A 3 -11.85 -40.57 -11.01
C THR A 3 -11.88 -39.04 -11.03
N ASN A 4 -13.03 -38.45 -10.74
CA ASN A 4 -13.13 -37.03 -10.45
C ASN A 4 -12.51 -36.76 -9.07
N LEU A 5 -11.35 -36.11 -9.06
CA LEU A 5 -10.82 -35.47 -7.87
C LEU A 5 -11.62 -34.19 -7.63
N PRO A 6 -12.02 -33.91 -6.37
CA PRO A 6 -12.70 -32.64 -6.06
C PRO A 6 -11.72 -31.47 -6.23
N PRO A 7 -12.20 -30.26 -6.62
CA PRO A 7 -11.35 -29.09 -6.75
C PRO A 7 -10.78 -28.73 -5.35
N LEU A 8 -9.48 -28.55 -5.28
CA LEU A 8 -8.77 -28.09 -4.10
C LEU A 8 -9.21 -26.65 -3.79
N HIS A 9 -9.77 -26.42 -2.61
CA HIS A 9 -10.10 -25.09 -2.14
C HIS A 9 -8.84 -24.19 -2.11
N PRO A 10 -8.90 -22.94 -2.59
CA PRO A 10 -7.75 -22.04 -2.70
C PRO A 10 -7.01 -21.75 -1.38
N CYS A 11 -7.68 -21.90 -0.23
CA CYS A 11 -7.05 -21.79 1.09
C CYS A 11 -5.93 -22.82 1.37
N CYS A 12 -5.91 -23.95 0.66
CA CYS A 12 -4.86 -24.96 0.84
C CYS A 12 -3.57 -24.61 0.09
N LEU A 13 -3.65 -23.86 -1.01
CA LEU A 13 -2.48 -23.52 -1.83
C LEU A 13 -1.58 -22.49 -1.14
N ALA A 14 -2.15 -21.48 -0.48
CA ALA A 14 -1.40 -20.46 0.26
C ALA A 14 -0.60 -21.07 1.43
N GLY A 15 -1.18 -22.04 2.14
CA GLY A 15 -0.50 -22.75 3.22
C GLY A 15 0.66 -23.63 2.75
N VAL A 16 0.53 -24.27 1.59
CA VAL A 16 1.57 -25.15 1.02
C VAL A 16 2.75 -24.33 0.48
N LEU A 17 2.50 -23.19 -0.14
CA LEU A 17 3.56 -22.29 -0.63
C LEU A 17 4.35 -21.65 0.52
N ALA A 18 3.71 -21.27 1.63
CA ALA A 18 4.39 -20.78 2.84
C ALA A 18 5.31 -21.85 3.44
N CYS A 19 4.88 -23.11 3.47
CA CYS A 19 5.69 -24.24 3.94
C CYS A 19 6.89 -24.55 3.02
N LEU A 20 6.77 -24.36 1.71
CA LEU A 20 7.87 -24.54 0.76
C LEU A 20 8.95 -23.46 0.92
N PHE A 21 8.60 -22.21 1.19
CA PHE A 21 9.55 -21.14 1.49
C PHE A 21 10.31 -21.36 2.81
N LEU A 22 9.64 -21.89 3.83
CA LEU A 22 10.27 -22.23 5.12
C LEU A 22 11.25 -23.41 5.00
N SER A 23 11.00 -24.37 4.10
CA SER A 23 11.90 -25.52 3.91
C SER A 23 13.16 -25.19 3.11
N LEU A 24 13.12 -24.16 2.24
CA LEU A 24 14.29 -23.68 1.50
C LEU A 24 15.26 -22.87 2.37
N ALA A 25 14.75 -22.22 3.43
CA ALA A 25 15.57 -21.43 4.36
C ALA A 25 16.45 -22.30 5.29
N SER A 26 16.14 -23.59 5.45
CA SER A 26 16.85 -24.48 6.40
C SER A 26 18.08 -25.20 5.83
N HIS A 27 18.44 -25.03 4.55
CA HIS A 27 19.47 -25.84 3.90
C HIS A 27 20.69 -25.10 3.34
N THR A 28 20.96 -23.84 3.71
CA THR A 28 22.21 -23.18 3.34
C THR A 28 23.07 -22.87 4.57
N SER A 29 23.89 -23.85 4.96
CA SER A 29 24.97 -23.66 5.94
C SER A 29 26.30 -23.37 5.22
N ALA A 30 26.88 -22.22 5.58
CA ALA A 30 28.28 -21.84 5.69
C ALA A 30 29.29 -22.14 4.56
N ASN A 31 29.89 -21.07 4.02
CA ASN A 31 31.36 -20.99 3.95
C ASN A 31 31.80 -19.51 3.96
N GLU A 32 32.64 -19.18 4.94
CA GLU A 32 33.23 -17.85 5.15
C GLU A 32 34.36 -17.58 4.17
N THR A 33 34.40 -16.40 3.58
CA THR A 33 35.63 -15.71 3.23
C THR A 33 35.39 -14.19 3.36
N SER A 34 36.20 -13.60 4.26
CA SER A 34 36.28 -12.19 4.56
C SER A 34 36.70 -11.35 3.36
N ASN A 35 35.92 -10.32 3.01
CA ASN A 35 36.43 -9.15 2.29
C ASN A 35 35.73 -7.91 2.86
N GLU A 36 36.54 -6.92 3.23
CA GLU A 36 36.09 -5.61 3.65
C GLU A 36 35.28 -4.96 2.50
N ALA A 37 33.97 -5.11 2.52
CA ALA A 37 33.07 -4.34 1.69
C ALA A 37 32.59 -3.13 2.49
N SER A 38 32.68 -1.98 1.86
CA SER A 38 32.17 -0.70 2.34
C SER A 38 30.81 -0.87 3.02
N LYS A 39 30.69 -0.39 4.26
CA LYS A 39 29.44 -0.39 5.03
C LYS A 39 28.38 0.40 4.28
N VAL A 40 27.52 -0.29 3.58
CA VAL A 40 26.33 0.27 2.98
C VAL A 40 25.27 0.34 4.08
N ASN A 41 24.90 1.55 4.48
CA ASN A 41 23.84 1.75 5.46
C ASN A 41 22.50 1.59 4.75
N VAL A 42 21.88 0.41 4.84
CA VAL A 42 20.58 0.07 4.23
C VAL A 42 19.41 0.37 5.19
N GLU A 43 19.68 0.99 6.35
CA GLU A 43 18.65 1.31 7.35
C GLU A 43 17.58 2.30 6.82
N GLY A 44 17.83 3.01 5.72
CA GLY A 44 16.89 3.94 5.09
C GLY A 44 15.70 3.30 4.35
N ILE A 45 15.71 1.98 4.11
CA ILE A 45 14.66 1.28 3.33
C ILE A 45 13.63 0.57 4.22
N VAL A 46 13.84 0.54 5.54
CA VAL A 46 12.84 0.04 6.47
C VAL A 46 11.91 1.19 6.81
N GLU A 47 10.60 1.03 6.53
CA GLU A 47 9.54 1.91 7.01
C GLU A 47 9.86 2.43 8.43
N LYS A 48 10.51 3.56 8.52
CA LYS A 48 10.40 4.39 9.71
C LYS A 48 8.99 4.98 9.62
N ILE A 49 8.02 4.31 10.26
CA ILE A 49 6.96 5.08 10.88
C ILE A 49 7.72 6.15 11.68
N PRO A 50 7.52 7.45 11.44
CA PRO A 50 8.34 8.49 12.08
C PRO A 50 8.03 8.57 13.58
N PHE A 51 8.66 7.67 14.35
CA PHE A 51 8.82 7.72 15.79
C PHE A 51 10.32 7.80 16.11
N GLY A 52 10.98 8.78 15.55
CA GLY A 52 12.36 9.09 15.83
C GLY A 52 12.44 10.40 16.57
N GLY A 53 12.31 10.35 17.89
CA GLY A 53 12.82 11.47 18.71
C GLY A 53 14.34 11.53 18.49
N THR A 54 14.83 12.56 17.82
CA THR A 54 16.20 12.98 17.97
C THR A 54 16.42 13.33 19.43
N GLU A 55 17.48 12.79 20.08
CA GLU A 55 17.91 13.25 21.41
C GLU A 55 18.28 14.73 21.31
N HIS A 56 17.32 15.63 21.58
CA HIS A 56 17.59 17.06 21.72
C HIS A 56 18.14 17.33 23.12
N THR A 57 19.30 17.95 23.16
CA THR A 57 19.89 18.52 24.38
C THR A 57 19.04 19.71 24.84
N HIS A 58 18.73 19.73 26.10
CA HIS A 58 17.72 20.50 26.83
C HIS A 58 17.89 22.02 26.89
N ASP A 59 18.34 22.76 25.88
CA ASP A 59 18.52 24.21 25.94
C ASP A 59 18.28 24.97 24.62
N ASP A 60 17.76 24.34 23.56
CA ASP A 60 17.52 25.02 22.28
C ASP A 60 16.08 25.55 22.16
N GLU A 61 15.94 26.81 21.73
CA GLU A 61 14.63 27.37 21.35
C GLU A 61 14.01 26.50 20.22
N PRO A 62 12.68 26.32 20.23
CA PRO A 62 12.03 25.47 19.22
C PRO A 62 12.34 25.99 17.82
N SER A 63 12.98 25.17 17.02
CA SER A 63 13.35 25.47 15.63
C SER A 63 12.41 24.75 14.66
N LEU A 64 12.16 25.37 13.50
CA LEU A 64 11.47 24.73 12.40
C LEU A 64 12.49 23.95 11.57
N VAL A 65 12.28 22.64 11.46
CA VAL A 65 13.02 21.74 10.57
C VAL A 65 12.09 21.35 9.44
N ILE A 66 12.59 21.42 8.19
CA ILE A 66 11.89 20.95 6.99
C ILE A 66 12.83 20.02 6.24
N GLU A 67 12.38 18.79 6.02
CA GLU A 67 13.13 17.73 5.34
C GLU A 67 12.45 17.37 4.01
N PRO A 68 12.94 17.91 2.89
CA PRO A 68 12.35 17.60 1.58
C PRO A 68 12.73 16.19 1.13
N ARG A 69 11.81 15.55 0.40
CA ARG A 69 11.99 14.23 -0.21
C ARG A 69 11.51 14.24 -1.66
N VAL A 70 12.19 13.46 -2.48
CA VAL A 70 11.79 13.22 -3.87
C VAL A 70 11.87 11.73 -4.13
N HIS A 71 10.77 11.14 -4.59
CA HIS A 71 10.74 9.75 -5.02
C HIS A 71 10.29 9.68 -6.47
N LEU A 72 10.98 8.90 -7.29
CA LEU A 72 10.60 8.63 -8.67
C LEU A 72 10.32 7.14 -8.83
N ARG A 73 9.19 6.82 -9.40
CA ARG A 73 8.84 5.50 -9.92
C ARG A 73 8.62 5.61 -11.42
N ALA A 74 9.37 4.84 -12.19
CA ALA A 74 9.20 4.68 -13.62
C ALA A 74 9.05 3.20 -13.93
N ALA A 75 8.17 2.85 -14.84
CA ALA A 75 7.92 1.48 -15.21
C ALA A 75 7.81 1.32 -16.74
N ILE A 76 8.16 0.15 -17.21
CA ILE A 76 7.90 -0.30 -18.57
C ILE A 76 7.35 -1.71 -18.50
N GLY A 77 6.30 -1.98 -19.23
CA GLY A 77 5.68 -3.29 -19.23
C GLY A 77 4.67 -3.47 -20.32
N ASP A 78 3.97 -4.59 -20.24
CA ASP A 78 2.97 -4.98 -21.21
C ASP A 78 1.99 -5.96 -20.59
N THR A 79 0.74 -5.97 -21.07
CA THR A 79 -0.32 -6.90 -20.69
C THR A 79 -0.82 -7.66 -21.91
N SER A 80 -1.33 -8.86 -21.71
CA SER A 80 -1.83 -9.71 -22.81
C SER A 80 -3.22 -9.30 -23.30
N LEU A 81 -3.96 -8.53 -22.51
CA LEU A 81 -5.26 -7.98 -22.90
C LEU A 81 -5.07 -6.57 -23.44
N GLU A 82 -5.58 -6.30 -24.63
CA GLU A 82 -5.78 -4.94 -25.12
C GLU A 82 -6.99 -4.37 -24.38
N ASP A 83 -6.86 -3.16 -23.83
CA ASP A 83 -7.91 -2.45 -23.09
C ASP A 83 -8.47 -3.24 -21.90
N SER A 84 -7.60 -3.60 -20.96
CA SER A 84 -8.05 -4.20 -19.71
C SER A 84 -8.82 -3.17 -18.88
N GLU A 85 -10.17 -3.18 -18.96
CA GLU A 85 -11.04 -2.43 -18.06
C GLU A 85 -11.08 -3.02 -16.63
N LEU A 86 -10.07 -3.82 -16.24
CA LEU A 86 -9.97 -4.37 -14.90
C LEU A 86 -9.57 -3.27 -13.94
N ASP A 87 -10.07 -3.35 -12.69
CA ASP A 87 -9.67 -2.42 -11.63
C ASP A 87 -8.15 -2.29 -11.56
N HIS A 88 -7.64 -1.08 -11.65
CA HIS A 88 -6.23 -0.73 -11.49
C HIS A 88 -6.14 0.51 -10.58
N GLY A 89 -5.01 0.69 -9.89
CA GLY A 89 -4.78 1.86 -9.06
C GLY A 89 -4.37 3.07 -9.90
N GLY A 90 -4.69 4.27 -9.45
CA GLY A 90 -4.31 5.52 -10.11
C GLY A 90 -2.79 5.71 -10.20
N HIS A 91 -2.04 5.01 -9.36
CA HIS A 91 -0.58 4.98 -9.37
C HIS A 91 0.01 3.64 -9.85
N ASP A 92 -0.80 2.80 -10.48
CA ASP A 92 -0.31 1.61 -11.16
C ASP A 92 0.37 2.01 -12.48
N PRO A 93 1.35 1.24 -13.01
CA PRO A 93 1.88 1.50 -14.35
C PRO A 93 0.80 1.36 -15.41
N ASN A 94 0.96 2.10 -16.51
CA ASN A 94 0.14 1.92 -17.70
C ASN A 94 0.14 0.46 -18.16
N GLN A 95 -0.95 0.01 -18.75
CA GLN A 95 -1.12 -1.39 -19.16
C GLN A 95 -0.11 -1.82 -20.22
N SER A 96 0.40 -0.91 -21.04
CA SER A 96 1.48 -1.18 -21.97
C SER A 96 2.41 0.03 -22.14
N GLY A 97 3.67 -0.25 -22.49
CA GLY A 97 4.66 0.78 -22.76
C GLY A 97 5.38 1.31 -21.53
N PHE A 98 5.85 2.53 -21.61
CA PHE A 98 6.57 3.25 -20.54
C PHE A 98 5.64 4.21 -19.83
N SER A 99 5.74 4.26 -18.50
CA SER A 99 4.99 5.19 -17.66
C SER A 99 5.85 5.73 -16.52
N ILE A 100 5.44 6.85 -15.97
CA ILE A 100 5.91 7.39 -14.70
C ILE A 100 4.71 7.41 -13.74
N PRO A 101 4.41 6.29 -13.05
CA PRO A 101 3.28 6.21 -12.13
C PRO A 101 3.36 7.25 -11.02
N ALA A 102 4.59 7.61 -10.58
CA ALA A 102 4.77 8.63 -9.57
C ALA A 102 6.13 9.32 -9.63
N LEU A 103 6.10 10.63 -9.63
CA LEU A 103 7.17 11.51 -9.17
C LEU A 103 6.65 12.23 -7.93
N SER A 104 6.96 11.70 -6.74
CA SER A 104 6.51 12.27 -5.48
C SER A 104 7.45 13.38 -5.03
N LEU A 105 6.86 14.49 -4.62
CA LEU A 105 7.54 15.64 -4.01
C LEU A 105 6.97 15.81 -2.61
N GLY A 106 7.73 15.44 -1.59
CA GLY A 106 7.29 15.45 -0.20
C GLY A 106 8.16 16.34 0.68
N ALA A 107 7.62 16.69 1.85
CA ALA A 107 8.37 17.33 2.92
C ALA A 107 7.80 16.95 4.29
N ASP A 108 8.67 16.52 5.20
CA ASP A 108 8.37 16.49 6.63
C ASP A 108 8.69 17.83 7.24
N MET A 109 7.85 18.25 8.18
CA MET A 109 8.01 19.47 8.94
C MET A 109 7.93 19.14 10.42
N GLN A 110 8.84 19.71 11.21
CA GLN A 110 8.81 19.61 12.66
C GLN A 110 9.12 20.96 13.30
N TYR A 111 8.32 21.33 14.29
CA TYR A 111 8.54 22.52 15.10
C TYR A 111 8.52 22.15 16.59
N GLY A 112 9.71 22.14 17.18
CA GLY A 112 9.90 21.63 18.54
C GLY A 112 9.49 20.16 18.66
N GLU A 113 9.04 19.75 19.84
CA GLU A 113 8.65 18.36 20.15
C GLU A 113 7.17 18.06 19.91
N ASN A 114 6.33 19.09 19.76
CA ASN A 114 4.89 18.95 19.85
C ASN A 114 4.14 19.19 18.54
N ILE A 115 4.79 19.73 17.51
CA ILE A 115 4.13 20.02 16.23
C ILE A 115 4.91 19.37 15.11
N ALA A 116 4.23 18.57 14.32
CA ALA A 116 4.74 17.99 13.08
C ALA A 116 3.80 18.33 11.92
N GLY A 117 4.27 18.22 10.72
CA GLY A 117 3.49 18.36 9.52
C GLY A 117 4.08 17.52 8.40
N PHE A 118 3.27 17.25 7.40
CA PHE A 118 3.68 16.52 6.23
C PHE A 118 2.95 17.07 5.00
N ALA A 119 3.63 17.07 3.87
CA ALA A 119 3.04 17.38 2.56
C ALA A 119 3.64 16.45 1.54
N GLU A 120 2.81 15.86 0.68
CA GLU A 120 3.25 15.10 -0.49
C GLU A 120 2.32 15.36 -1.68
N SER A 121 2.93 15.68 -2.82
CA SER A 121 2.26 15.79 -4.11
C SER A 121 2.87 14.80 -5.07
N ILE A 122 2.04 14.20 -5.91
CA ILE A 122 2.45 13.26 -6.96
C ILE A 122 2.24 13.90 -8.32
N LEU A 123 3.23 13.73 -9.18
CA LEU A 123 3.15 13.97 -10.61
C LEU A 123 3.19 12.60 -11.30
N SER A 124 2.16 12.27 -12.06
CA SER A 124 2.11 11.06 -12.87
C SER A 124 2.10 11.40 -14.37
N TRP A 125 2.62 10.49 -15.17
CA TRP A 125 2.54 10.56 -16.62
C TRP A 125 1.93 9.27 -17.16
N ASN A 126 0.80 9.40 -17.82
CA ASN A 126 -0.05 8.32 -18.29
C ASN A 126 -0.09 8.19 -19.82
N ASP A 127 -0.89 7.25 -20.33
CA ASP A 127 -1.03 6.92 -21.75
C ASP A 127 -1.55 8.04 -22.64
N GLU A 128 -2.23 9.02 -22.06
CA GLU A 128 -2.79 10.15 -22.80
C GLU A 128 -1.76 11.26 -23.08
N ASP A 129 -0.46 10.99 -22.84
CA ASP A 129 0.64 11.96 -22.97
C ASP A 129 0.45 13.22 -22.11
N HIS A 130 -0.29 13.10 -20.98
CA HIS A 130 -0.53 14.21 -20.06
C HIS A 130 0.16 13.98 -18.73
N TRP A 131 0.64 15.08 -18.14
CA TRP A 131 1.08 15.12 -16.76
C TRP A 131 -0.12 15.44 -15.88
N ASN A 132 -0.39 14.56 -14.94
CA ASN A 132 -1.35 14.81 -13.87
C ASN A 132 -0.60 15.19 -12.59
N ALA A 133 -1.16 16.12 -11.81
CA ALA A 133 -0.56 16.60 -10.57
C ALA A 133 -1.59 16.53 -9.45
N GLU A 134 -1.30 15.76 -8.41
CA GLU A 134 -2.21 15.52 -7.30
C GLU A 134 -1.55 15.85 -5.97
N LEU A 135 -2.35 16.37 -5.04
CA LEU A 135 -1.98 16.48 -3.64
C LEU A 135 -2.42 15.20 -2.92
N GLU A 136 -1.48 14.33 -2.57
CA GLU A 136 -1.79 13.06 -1.91
C GLU A 136 -2.05 13.26 -0.41
N GLU A 137 -1.11 13.88 0.31
CA GLU A 137 -1.29 14.23 1.72
C GLU A 137 -0.84 15.66 2.03
N LEU A 138 -1.58 16.30 2.95
CA LEU A 138 -1.19 17.59 3.55
C LEU A 138 -1.84 17.70 4.93
N TYR A 139 -1.04 17.60 5.99
CA TYR A 139 -1.59 17.73 7.35
C TYR A 139 -0.63 18.40 8.33
N LEU A 140 -1.21 18.92 9.40
CA LEU A 140 -0.51 19.25 10.63
C LEU A 140 -0.87 18.24 11.72
N LYS A 141 0.10 17.95 12.59
CA LYS A 141 -0.03 17.01 13.71
C LYS A 141 0.40 17.66 15.02
N LEU A 142 -0.47 17.59 16.03
CA LEU A 142 -0.13 17.90 17.41
C LEU A 142 0.23 16.60 18.11
N LEU A 143 1.42 16.56 18.67
CA LEU A 143 2.00 15.39 19.31
C LEU A 143 1.91 15.48 20.83
N HIS A 144 1.96 14.35 21.50
CA HIS A 144 2.11 14.23 22.96
C HIS A 144 1.03 14.98 23.76
N LEU A 145 -0.20 15.01 23.26
CA LEU A 145 -1.32 15.58 24.00
C LEU A 145 -1.58 14.77 25.31
N PRO A 146 -2.12 15.41 26.36
CA PRO A 146 -2.41 14.71 27.61
C PRO A 146 -3.23 13.45 27.42
N GLY A 147 -2.84 12.35 28.09
CA GLY A 147 -3.52 11.06 28.00
C GLY A 147 -3.00 10.14 26.89
N GLY A 148 -1.90 10.48 26.21
CA GLY A 148 -1.30 9.68 25.15
C GLY A 148 -1.99 9.87 23.80
N PHE A 149 -2.52 11.06 23.55
CA PHE A 149 -3.17 11.38 22.28
C PHE A 149 -2.26 12.20 21.37
N ASP A 150 -2.40 11.94 20.06
CA ASP A 150 -1.97 12.81 18.97
C ASP A 150 -3.19 13.21 18.14
N LEU A 151 -3.16 14.41 17.56
CA LEU A 151 -4.22 14.92 16.69
C LEU A 151 -3.64 15.35 15.35
N LYS A 152 -4.13 14.80 14.24
CA LYS A 152 -3.84 15.25 12.87
C LYS A 152 -5.04 16.02 12.31
N ALA A 153 -4.79 17.00 11.47
CA ALA A 153 -5.82 17.71 10.71
C ALA A 153 -5.32 18.08 9.32
N GLY A 154 -6.11 17.80 8.30
CA GLY A 154 -5.79 18.07 6.90
C GLY A 154 -6.28 16.96 5.97
N ARG A 155 -5.58 16.76 4.86
CA ARG A 155 -5.77 15.67 3.89
C ARG A 155 -4.84 14.52 4.26
N LEU A 156 -5.38 13.34 4.49
CA LEU A 156 -4.64 12.20 5.05
C LEU A 156 -5.16 10.88 4.51
N LEU A 157 -4.26 9.93 4.30
CA LEU A 157 -4.59 8.54 3.98
C LEU A 157 -5.20 7.86 5.20
N ALA A 158 -6.40 7.30 5.06
CA ALA A 158 -7.06 6.60 6.15
C ALA A 158 -6.27 5.35 6.57
N ALA A 159 -6.16 5.15 7.87
CA ALA A 159 -5.45 3.98 8.41
C ALA A 159 -6.31 2.70 8.28
N ILE A 160 -6.21 2.00 7.14
CA ILE A 160 -6.95 0.77 6.83
C ILE A 160 -5.99 -0.25 6.24
N GLY A 161 -6.05 -1.49 6.72
CA GLY A 161 -5.24 -2.58 6.19
C GLY A 161 -3.74 -2.32 6.28
N THR A 162 -2.96 -2.97 5.43
CA THR A 162 -1.49 -2.84 5.38
C THR A 162 -1.00 -1.92 4.26
N GLN A 163 -1.83 -1.53 3.30
CA GLN A 163 -1.39 -0.75 2.14
C GLN A 163 -1.93 0.68 2.11
N ASN A 164 -3.19 0.93 2.48
CA ASN A 164 -3.81 2.24 2.27
C ASN A 164 -3.10 3.43 2.96
N SER A 165 -2.40 3.20 4.06
CA SER A 165 -1.63 4.24 4.76
C SER A 165 -0.17 4.36 4.30
N ILE A 166 0.19 3.71 3.18
CA ILE A 166 1.55 3.65 2.65
C ILE A 166 1.56 4.27 1.25
N HIS A 167 2.36 5.30 1.07
CA HIS A 167 2.58 5.91 -0.24
C HIS A 167 3.14 4.91 -1.25
N ASN A 168 2.83 5.09 -2.52
CA ASN A 168 3.20 4.18 -3.60
C ASN A 168 4.72 3.93 -3.70
N HIS A 169 5.57 4.89 -3.36
CA HIS A 169 7.02 4.72 -3.38
C HIS A 169 7.51 3.65 -2.38
N ALA A 170 6.75 3.36 -1.32
CA ALA A 170 7.05 2.32 -0.34
C ALA A 170 6.41 0.95 -0.67
N TRP A 171 5.60 0.86 -1.72
CA TRP A 171 4.98 -0.41 -2.13
C TRP A 171 6.02 -1.46 -2.51
N LYS A 172 5.75 -2.70 -2.12
CA LYS A 172 6.63 -3.86 -2.36
C LYS A 172 6.33 -4.58 -3.67
N PHE A 173 5.27 -4.20 -4.36
CA PHE A 173 4.87 -4.64 -5.69
C PHE A 173 4.73 -3.43 -6.59
N VAL A 174 4.68 -3.67 -7.90
CA VAL A 174 4.62 -2.61 -8.92
C VAL A 174 3.26 -1.91 -8.89
N ASP A 175 2.23 -2.63 -8.52
CA ASP A 175 0.82 -2.29 -8.56
C ASP A 175 0.14 -2.43 -7.19
N ALA A 176 -1.02 -1.80 -7.03
CA ALA A 176 -1.82 -1.85 -5.83
C ALA A 176 -2.46 -3.24 -5.59
N ASP A 177 -2.87 -3.49 -4.35
CA ASP A 177 -3.69 -4.65 -4.00
C ASP A 177 -5.12 -4.47 -4.53
N LEU A 178 -5.66 -5.50 -5.18
CA LEU A 178 -6.97 -5.45 -5.83
C LEU A 178 -8.10 -5.00 -4.88
N GLY A 179 -8.06 -5.45 -3.61
CA GLY A 179 -9.03 -5.06 -2.60
C GLY A 179 -8.98 -3.58 -2.24
N ASN A 180 -7.78 -3.00 -2.21
CA ASN A 180 -7.62 -1.57 -1.95
C ASN A 180 -8.23 -0.75 -3.09
N VAL A 181 -7.87 -1.06 -4.33
CA VAL A 181 -8.39 -0.35 -5.51
C VAL A 181 -9.92 -0.39 -5.54
N ARG A 182 -10.52 -1.58 -5.49
CA ARG A 182 -11.97 -1.73 -5.62
C ARG A 182 -12.76 -1.19 -4.42
N PHE A 183 -12.22 -1.27 -3.19
CA PHE A 183 -12.97 -0.93 -1.98
C PHE A 183 -12.69 0.48 -1.48
N LEU A 184 -11.50 0.99 -1.71
CA LEU A 184 -11.05 2.27 -1.18
C LEU A 184 -10.95 3.36 -2.26
N GLY A 185 -10.82 2.97 -3.52
CA GLY A 185 -10.60 3.84 -4.67
C GLY A 185 -9.22 3.65 -5.29
N GLU A 186 -9.02 4.18 -6.47
CA GLU A 186 -7.78 4.05 -7.25
C GLU A 186 -6.56 4.60 -6.51
N ASP A 187 -6.73 5.72 -5.80
CA ASP A 187 -5.69 6.36 -4.97
C ASP A 187 -5.78 5.96 -3.49
N GLY A 188 -6.65 4.98 -3.17
CA GLY A 188 -6.98 4.60 -1.81
C GLY A 188 -7.98 5.57 -1.16
N LEU A 189 -8.29 5.33 0.13
CA LEU A 189 -9.20 6.19 0.87
C LEU A 189 -8.44 7.36 1.49
N ILE A 190 -8.61 8.54 0.91
CA ILE A 190 -8.10 9.82 1.40
C ILE A 190 -9.24 10.56 2.09
N ILE A 191 -8.98 11.10 3.28
CA ILE A 191 -9.93 11.85 4.09
C ILE A 191 -9.42 13.27 4.29
N GLU A 192 -10.23 14.26 3.96
CA GLU A 192 -10.03 15.65 4.38
C GLU A 192 -10.79 15.91 5.68
N GLY A 193 -10.03 16.00 6.77
CA GLY A 193 -10.66 16.05 8.07
C GLY A 193 -9.68 16.01 9.23
N ILE A 194 -10.06 15.30 10.26
CA ILE A 194 -9.29 15.13 11.49
C ILE A 194 -9.04 13.66 11.78
N GLU A 195 -7.90 13.36 12.40
CA GLU A 195 -7.54 12.03 12.88
C GLU A 195 -7.03 12.13 14.31
N LEU A 196 -7.63 11.37 15.20
CA LEU A 196 -7.20 11.20 16.58
C LEU A 196 -6.47 9.87 16.72
N ILE A 197 -5.25 9.89 17.22
CA ILE A 197 -4.45 8.71 17.52
C ILE A 197 -4.31 8.62 19.04
N TRP A 198 -4.69 7.48 19.62
CA TRP A 198 -4.53 7.21 21.03
C TRP A 198 -3.55 6.07 21.24
N MET A 199 -2.42 6.37 21.87
CA MET A 199 -1.45 5.37 22.33
C MET A 199 -2.00 4.72 23.59
N VAL A 200 -2.44 3.46 23.49
CA VAL A 200 -3.08 2.75 24.60
C VAL A 200 -2.01 2.37 25.63
N PRO A 201 -2.19 2.68 26.93
CA PRO A 201 -1.17 2.40 27.95
C PRO A 201 -1.16 0.91 28.35
N THR A 202 -0.82 0.04 27.41
CA THR A 202 -0.62 -1.41 27.65
C THR A 202 0.87 -1.75 27.67
N HIS A 203 1.19 -3.04 27.77
CA HIS A 203 2.58 -3.52 27.65
C HIS A 203 3.00 -3.71 26.17
N TRP A 204 2.08 -3.53 25.23
CA TRP A 204 2.30 -3.61 23.78
C TRP A 204 2.24 -2.19 23.20
N ASP A 205 2.76 -2.03 22.01
CA ASP A 205 2.63 -0.77 21.28
C ASP A 205 1.26 -0.72 20.59
N ASP A 206 0.22 -0.53 21.41
CA ASP A 206 -1.17 -0.53 20.94
C ASP A 206 -1.63 0.89 20.65
N ARG A 207 -2.40 1.03 19.58
CA ARG A 207 -3.02 2.32 19.24
C ARG A 207 -4.42 2.16 18.68
N PHE A 208 -5.26 3.12 19.01
CA PHE A 208 -6.50 3.41 18.30
C PHE A 208 -6.33 4.63 17.42
N ILE A 209 -6.78 4.54 16.18
CA ILE A 209 -6.77 5.62 15.20
C ILE A 209 -8.21 5.82 14.76
N ILE A 210 -8.72 7.04 14.86
CA ILE A 210 -10.07 7.40 14.46
C ILE A 210 -9.98 8.63 13.57
N SER A 211 -10.43 8.53 12.32
CA SER A 211 -10.45 9.63 11.36
C SER A 211 -11.89 9.94 10.98
N PHE A 212 -12.18 11.23 10.83
CA PHE A 212 -13.49 11.72 10.38
C PHE A 212 -13.32 12.88 9.42
N GLY A 213 -14.05 12.85 8.31
CA GLY A 213 -14.04 13.90 7.29
C GLY A 213 -14.81 13.50 6.04
N ASP A 214 -14.49 14.17 4.96
CA ASP A 214 -15.04 13.91 3.64
C ASP A 214 -13.92 13.47 2.69
N THR A 215 -14.27 12.77 1.59
CA THR A 215 -13.32 12.53 0.50
C THR A 215 -13.57 13.54 -0.62
N ILE A 216 -12.53 13.83 -1.41
CA ILE A 216 -12.70 14.67 -2.60
C ILE A 216 -13.06 13.80 -3.79
N LYS A 217 -14.02 14.27 -4.58
CA LYS A 217 -14.21 13.74 -5.92
C LYS A 217 -13.02 14.14 -6.78
N HIS A 218 -12.35 13.18 -7.38
CA HIS A 218 -11.57 13.49 -8.56
C HIS A 218 -12.57 13.79 -9.69
N GLU A 219 -12.86 15.08 -9.90
CA GLU A 219 -13.53 15.50 -11.10
C GLU A 219 -12.50 15.40 -12.23
N HIS A 220 -12.57 14.34 -13.02
CA HIS A 220 -12.00 14.40 -14.35
C HIS A 220 -12.74 15.53 -15.06
N GLU A 221 -12.08 16.69 -15.24
CA GLU A 221 -12.62 17.77 -16.04
C GLU A 221 -12.85 17.23 -17.45
N GLU A 222 -14.09 16.91 -17.77
CA GLU A 222 -14.52 16.77 -19.16
C GLU A 222 -14.37 18.15 -19.80
N GLU A 223 -13.16 18.46 -20.33
CA GLU A 223 -12.99 19.58 -21.22
C GLU A 223 -13.93 19.37 -22.41
N GLY A 224 -14.95 20.24 -22.47
CA GLY A 224 -16.09 20.22 -23.37
C GLY A 224 -15.73 19.93 -24.82
N GLY A 225 -15.83 18.68 -25.18
CA GLY A 225 -15.88 18.15 -26.52
C GLY A 225 -16.93 17.06 -26.56
N GLU A 226 -18.03 17.29 -27.33
CA GLU A 226 -18.94 16.23 -27.73
C GLU A 226 -18.12 15.17 -28.53
N ILE A 227 -17.44 14.28 -27.85
CA ILE A 227 -16.97 13.03 -28.40
C ILE A 227 -17.78 11.96 -27.66
N GLU A 228 -18.68 11.31 -28.40
CA GLU A 228 -19.24 10.02 -28.00
C GLU A 228 -18.04 9.05 -27.80
N SER A 229 -17.37 9.14 -26.66
CA SER A 229 -16.43 8.14 -26.23
C SER A 229 -17.24 7.06 -25.49
N ASP A 230 -17.32 5.93 -26.14
CA ASP A 230 -17.91 4.69 -25.63
C ASP A 230 -17.04 4.10 -24.49
N HIS A 231 -16.54 4.97 -23.60
CA HIS A 231 -15.90 4.59 -22.34
C HIS A 231 -16.99 4.46 -21.29
N ASN A 232 -17.65 3.32 -21.36
CA ASN A 232 -18.61 2.84 -20.38
C ASN A 232 -17.88 2.39 -19.10
N HIS A 233 -17.06 3.31 -18.49
CA HIS A 233 -16.71 3.15 -17.09
C HIS A 233 -18.01 3.10 -16.32
N SER A 234 -18.21 2.04 -15.57
CA SER A 234 -19.49 1.76 -14.98
C SER A 234 -19.87 2.86 -14.00
N GLU A 235 -20.75 3.77 -14.42
CA GLU A 235 -21.33 4.78 -13.53
C GLU A 235 -21.78 4.19 -12.17
N GLU A 236 -22.18 2.91 -12.14
CA GLU A 236 -22.59 2.23 -10.90
C GLU A 236 -21.39 1.82 -10.02
N ALA A 237 -20.25 1.43 -10.57
CA ALA A 237 -19.06 1.11 -9.77
C ALA A 237 -18.38 2.37 -9.22
N GLU A 238 -18.28 3.45 -10.01
CA GLU A 238 -17.85 4.76 -9.52
C GLU A 238 -18.82 5.31 -8.46
N GLN A 239 -20.13 5.16 -8.65
CA GLN A 239 -21.14 5.57 -7.69
C GLN A 239 -21.07 4.81 -6.36
N ALA A 240 -20.43 3.64 -6.30
CA ALA A 240 -20.28 2.88 -5.06
C ALA A 240 -19.14 3.39 -4.16
N LEU A 241 -18.23 4.25 -4.66
CA LEU A 241 -17.14 4.81 -3.91
C LEU A 241 -17.59 5.83 -2.85
N TRP A 242 -16.66 6.22 -2.00
CA TRP A 242 -16.88 7.12 -0.87
C TRP A 242 -17.15 8.56 -1.31
N ASP A 243 -18.05 9.28 -0.60
CA ASP A 243 -18.38 10.68 -0.86
C ASP A 243 -18.09 11.55 0.37
N LYS A 244 -18.86 11.36 1.46
CA LYS A 244 -18.81 12.26 2.62
C LYS A 244 -19.20 11.59 3.92
N ASN A 245 -18.92 12.32 5.04
CA ASN A 245 -19.19 11.86 6.39
C ASN A 245 -18.55 10.51 6.68
N ILE A 246 -17.28 10.38 6.27
CA ILE A 246 -16.54 9.15 6.42
C ILE A 246 -15.99 9.08 7.84
N LEU A 247 -16.29 8.00 8.52
CA LEU A 247 -15.69 7.62 9.80
C LEU A 247 -14.84 6.37 9.56
N SER A 248 -13.55 6.48 9.80
CA SER A 248 -12.62 5.35 9.86
C SER A 248 -12.17 5.13 11.29
N ALA A 249 -12.12 3.89 11.74
CA ALA A 249 -11.60 3.50 13.05
C ALA A 249 -10.71 2.28 12.90
N ARG A 250 -9.51 2.33 13.48
CA ARG A 250 -8.53 1.24 13.46
C ARG A 250 -7.96 0.99 14.84
N TYR A 251 -7.93 -0.25 15.25
CA TYR A 251 -7.07 -0.74 16.32
C TYR A 251 -5.86 -1.43 15.71
N GLN A 252 -4.67 -1.11 16.21
CA GLN A 252 -3.43 -1.78 15.81
C GLN A 252 -2.64 -2.15 17.06
N ALA A 253 -2.12 -3.38 17.08
CA ALA A 253 -1.24 -3.88 18.14
C ALA A 253 0.07 -4.39 17.52
N ILE A 254 1.20 -3.99 18.11
CA ILE A 254 2.53 -4.43 17.71
C ILE A 254 3.12 -5.25 18.86
N PHE A 255 3.50 -6.47 18.56
CA PHE A 255 4.05 -7.40 19.53
C PHE A 255 5.42 -7.91 19.09
N TRP A 256 6.40 -7.82 20.00
CA TRP A 256 7.79 -8.24 19.77
C TRP A 256 8.12 -9.43 20.70
N PRO A 257 7.98 -10.69 20.25
CA PRO A 257 8.36 -11.85 21.06
C PRO A 257 9.88 -11.97 21.24
N SER A 258 10.67 -11.35 20.34
CA SER A 258 12.12 -11.26 20.40
C SER A 258 12.59 -10.08 19.55
N ASP A 259 13.87 -9.71 19.66
CA ASP A 259 14.49 -8.64 18.85
C ASP A 259 14.50 -8.97 17.34
N THR A 260 14.32 -10.24 17.01
CA THR A 260 14.30 -10.72 15.60
C THR A 260 12.91 -10.95 15.04
N CYS A 261 11.86 -10.89 15.86
CA CYS A 261 10.49 -11.18 15.43
C CYS A 261 9.53 -10.07 15.81
N GLN A 262 8.70 -9.66 14.88
CA GLN A 262 7.62 -8.69 15.07
C GLN A 262 6.31 -9.25 14.52
N PHE A 263 5.23 -8.99 15.24
CA PHE A 263 3.87 -9.22 14.80
C PHE A 263 3.10 -7.90 14.86
N ILE A 264 2.36 -7.57 13.81
CA ILE A 264 1.43 -6.45 13.76
C ILE A 264 0.05 -7.03 13.46
N TYR A 265 -0.94 -6.67 14.27
CA TYR A 265 -2.33 -7.03 14.08
C TYR A 265 -3.13 -5.75 13.91
N GLY A 266 -4.04 -5.74 12.96
CA GLY A 266 -4.95 -4.63 12.74
C GLY A 266 -6.40 -5.09 12.60
N ALA A 267 -7.31 -4.27 13.12
CA ALA A 267 -8.74 -4.39 12.87
C ALA A 267 -9.28 -3.00 12.51
N SER A 268 -9.96 -2.89 11.38
CA SER A 268 -10.44 -1.63 10.82
C SER A 268 -11.93 -1.68 10.56
N TYR A 269 -12.59 -0.53 10.75
CA TYR A 269 -13.97 -0.29 10.36
C TYR A 269 -14.08 1.06 9.68
N VAL A 270 -14.75 1.10 8.54
CA VAL A 270 -15.05 2.33 7.84
C VAL A 270 -16.54 2.39 7.55
N THR A 271 -17.13 3.56 7.68
CA THR A 271 -18.49 3.83 7.23
C THR A 271 -18.61 5.26 6.74
N GLY A 272 -19.47 5.48 5.74
CA GLY A 272 -19.70 6.82 5.19
C GLY A 272 -20.72 6.80 4.09
N GLY A 273 -21.03 7.96 3.56
CA GLY A 273 -21.88 8.12 2.38
C GLY A 273 -21.15 7.68 1.11
N ASN A 274 -21.85 7.02 0.20
CA ASN A 274 -21.39 6.79 -1.15
C ASN A 274 -22.00 7.82 -2.12
N PHE A 275 -21.50 7.87 -3.36
CA PHE A 275 -21.98 8.84 -4.36
C PHE A 275 -23.45 8.67 -4.77
N MET A 276 -24.08 7.55 -4.45
CA MET A 276 -25.56 7.37 -4.58
C MET A 276 -26.33 8.02 -3.42
N GLY A 277 -25.68 8.71 -2.48
CA GLY A 277 -26.32 9.25 -1.28
C GLY A 277 -26.81 8.17 -0.30
N LYS A 278 -26.29 6.95 -0.40
CA LYS A 278 -26.53 5.82 0.50
C LYS A 278 -25.32 5.58 1.39
N ASN A 279 -25.30 4.50 2.13
CA ASN A 279 -24.24 4.16 3.05
C ASN A 279 -23.38 3.00 2.53
N ALA A 280 -22.07 3.10 2.76
CA ALA A 280 -21.14 2.00 2.59
C ALA A 280 -20.41 1.70 3.91
N GLN A 281 -19.96 0.46 4.06
CA GLN A 281 -19.21 -0.01 5.23
C GLN A 281 -18.10 -0.97 4.79
N ILE A 282 -16.93 -0.87 5.44
CA ILE A 282 -15.85 -1.86 5.32
C ILE A 282 -15.49 -2.36 6.72
N TYR A 283 -15.31 -3.66 6.82
CA TYR A 283 -14.70 -4.34 7.96
C TYR A 283 -13.40 -4.95 7.49
N GLY A 284 -12.28 -4.61 8.12
CA GLY A 284 -10.96 -5.08 7.77
C GLY A 284 -10.25 -5.80 8.92
N LEU A 285 -9.52 -6.85 8.59
CA LEU A 285 -8.57 -7.50 9.48
C LEU A 285 -7.25 -7.63 8.74
N ASP A 286 -6.16 -7.28 9.40
CA ASP A 286 -4.83 -7.43 8.84
C ASP A 286 -3.82 -8.01 9.83
N PHE A 287 -2.79 -8.61 9.27
CA PHE A 287 -1.75 -9.25 10.02
C PHE A 287 -0.44 -9.17 9.25
N THR A 288 0.62 -8.69 9.94
CA THR A 288 1.98 -8.72 9.40
C THR A 288 2.90 -9.45 10.38
N TYR A 289 3.63 -10.41 9.87
CA TYR A 289 4.75 -11.06 10.55
C TYR A 289 6.05 -10.65 9.88
N THR A 290 7.03 -10.20 10.68
CA THR A 290 8.38 -9.93 10.21
C THR A 290 9.38 -10.69 11.08
N TRP A 291 10.24 -11.45 10.41
CA TRP A 291 11.42 -12.04 11.00
C TRP A 291 12.66 -11.45 10.32
N ARG A 292 13.68 -11.16 11.12
CA ARG A 292 15.00 -10.71 10.64
C ARG A 292 16.12 -11.46 11.34
N GLU A 293 17.20 -11.70 10.65
CA GLU A 293 18.44 -12.20 11.24
C GLU A 293 19.01 -11.16 12.23
N ASP A 294 19.68 -11.63 13.30
CA ASP A 294 20.30 -10.75 14.32
C ASP A 294 21.64 -10.16 13.81
N GLU A 295 21.67 -9.72 12.57
CA GLU A 295 22.81 -9.06 11.94
C GLU A 295 22.34 -7.81 11.20
N PRO A 296 23.15 -6.71 11.17
CA PRO A 296 22.79 -5.42 10.56
C PRO A 296 22.54 -5.62 9.11
N LEU A 297 22.38 -6.32 8.34
CA LEU A 297 22.09 -6.57 6.92
C LEU A 297 21.74 -8.04 6.67
N GLY A 298 21.25 -8.69 7.73
CA GLY A 298 20.83 -10.08 7.67
C GLY A 298 19.61 -10.31 6.77
N LYS A 299 19.27 -11.56 6.61
CA LYS A 299 18.06 -11.95 5.88
C LYS A 299 16.83 -11.45 6.61
N GLN A 300 15.78 -11.15 5.85
CA GLN A 300 14.49 -10.75 6.39
C GLN A 300 13.38 -11.49 5.66
N PHE A 301 12.38 -11.93 6.41
CA PHE A 301 11.14 -12.45 5.88
C PHE A 301 9.97 -11.62 6.42
N THR A 302 9.10 -11.17 5.53
CA THR A 302 7.88 -10.46 5.90
C THR A 302 6.70 -11.15 5.24
N TRP A 303 5.65 -11.39 6.02
CA TRP A 303 4.40 -11.94 5.53
C TRP A 303 3.25 -11.04 5.95
N ARG A 304 2.57 -10.44 4.96
CA ARG A 304 1.44 -9.53 5.13
C ARG A 304 0.16 -10.20 4.66
N ASN A 305 -0.92 -9.95 5.36
CA ASN A 305 -2.24 -10.46 5.01
C ASN A 305 -3.28 -9.40 5.32
N ASP A 306 -4.21 -9.19 4.40
CA ASP A 306 -5.36 -8.31 4.53
C ASP A 306 -6.61 -9.08 4.14
N ALA A 307 -7.68 -8.92 4.90
CA ALA A 307 -9.01 -9.42 4.59
C ALA A 307 -10.02 -8.31 4.83
N MET A 308 -10.83 -8.02 3.84
CA MET A 308 -11.84 -6.97 3.91
C MET A 308 -13.21 -7.51 3.48
N LEU A 309 -14.26 -7.06 4.16
CA LEU A 309 -15.66 -7.23 3.78
C LEU A 309 -16.24 -5.85 3.54
N ARG A 310 -16.72 -5.58 2.32
CA ARG A 310 -17.42 -4.36 1.94
C ARG A 310 -18.92 -4.62 1.84
N LYS A 311 -19.71 -3.68 2.36
CA LYS A 311 -21.18 -3.65 2.22
C LYS A 311 -21.57 -2.32 1.62
N VAL A 312 -22.27 -2.35 0.50
CA VAL A 312 -22.70 -1.16 -0.23
C VAL A 312 -24.23 -1.16 -0.32
N SER A 313 -24.84 -0.07 0.10
CA SER A 313 -26.28 0.14 -0.07
C SER A 313 -26.53 0.86 -1.39
N THR A 314 -27.46 0.35 -2.20
CA THR A 314 -27.91 0.93 -3.47
C THR A 314 -29.42 1.24 -3.43
N GLU A 315 -29.96 1.81 -4.48
CA GLU A 315 -31.41 2.00 -4.60
C GLU A 315 -32.15 0.68 -4.72
N GLU A 316 -31.54 -0.34 -5.30
CA GLU A 316 -32.13 -1.66 -5.55
C GLU A 316 -31.97 -2.64 -4.36
N GLY A 317 -31.25 -2.24 -3.28
CA GLY A 317 -31.06 -3.05 -2.07
C GLY A 317 -29.65 -3.06 -1.55
N GLY A 318 -28.66 -3.25 -2.40
CA GLY A 318 -27.24 -3.29 -2.06
C GLY A 318 -26.61 -4.67 -2.22
N PHE A 319 -25.28 -4.73 -2.01
CA PHE A 319 -24.47 -5.95 -2.14
C PHE A 319 -23.38 -6.02 -1.07
N GLU A 320 -22.84 -7.21 -0.92
CA GLU A 320 -21.66 -7.48 -0.08
C GLU A 320 -20.62 -8.18 -0.95
N GLU A 321 -19.35 -7.87 -0.70
CA GLU A 321 -18.22 -8.55 -1.35
C GLU A 321 -17.01 -8.62 -0.41
N THR A 322 -16.14 -9.60 -0.63
CA THR A 322 -14.92 -9.81 0.15
C THR A 322 -13.69 -9.63 -0.70
N ALA A 323 -12.62 -9.14 -0.06
CA ALA A 323 -11.30 -9.07 -0.65
C ALA A 323 -10.29 -9.72 0.29
N PHE A 324 -9.28 -10.37 -0.29
CA PHE A 324 -8.18 -10.95 0.45
C PHE A 324 -6.87 -10.71 -0.28
N SER A 325 -5.83 -10.30 0.46
CA SER A 325 -4.46 -10.19 -0.01
C SER A 325 -3.52 -10.94 0.91
N SER A 326 -2.54 -11.63 0.34
CA SER A 326 -1.45 -12.27 1.08
C SER A 326 -0.15 -12.10 0.32
N ALA A 327 0.85 -11.49 0.95
CA ALA A 327 2.15 -11.22 0.36
C ALA A 327 3.30 -11.71 1.23
N ALA A 328 4.16 -12.55 0.66
CA ALA A 328 5.39 -13.02 1.28
C ALA A 328 6.60 -12.37 0.60
N LEU A 329 7.47 -11.74 1.39
CA LEU A 329 8.68 -11.06 0.95
C LEU A 329 9.88 -11.71 1.63
N TYR A 330 10.91 -12.03 0.89
CA TYR A 330 12.13 -12.61 1.42
C TYR A 330 13.37 -11.90 0.89
N ARG A 331 14.00 -11.09 1.75
CA ARG A 331 15.30 -10.49 1.49
C ARG A 331 16.37 -11.51 1.85
N PHE A 332 16.94 -12.15 0.84
CA PHE A 332 17.96 -13.20 1.01
C PHE A 332 19.39 -12.67 0.94
N LYS A 333 19.57 -11.44 0.49
CA LYS A 333 20.79 -10.62 0.55
C LYS A 333 20.40 -9.17 0.77
N PRO A 334 21.29 -8.31 1.27
CA PRO A 334 21.01 -6.89 1.46
C PRO A 334 20.40 -6.22 0.21
N GLU A 335 20.93 -6.59 -0.97
CA GLU A 335 20.56 -5.98 -2.24
C GLU A 335 19.41 -6.72 -2.96
N TRP A 336 18.98 -7.90 -2.50
CA TRP A 336 18.04 -8.74 -3.23
C TRP A 336 16.86 -9.18 -2.37
N GLU A 337 15.66 -8.93 -2.88
CA GLU A 337 14.41 -9.35 -2.28
C GLU A 337 13.52 -10.01 -3.33
N MET A 338 12.96 -11.17 -3.01
CA MET A 338 11.91 -11.81 -3.79
C MET A 338 10.58 -11.64 -3.10
N GLY A 339 9.52 -11.48 -3.89
CA GLY A 339 8.15 -11.36 -3.42
C GLY A 339 7.22 -12.35 -4.12
N LEU A 340 6.19 -12.75 -3.43
CA LEU A 340 5.04 -13.45 -3.99
C LEU A 340 3.79 -12.90 -3.34
N ARG A 341 2.86 -12.40 -4.15
CA ARG A 341 1.57 -11.89 -3.70
C ARG A 341 0.45 -12.69 -4.35
N TYR A 342 -0.61 -12.91 -3.59
CA TYR A 342 -1.90 -13.41 -4.05
C TYR A 342 -2.99 -12.44 -3.63
N ASN A 343 -3.82 -12.02 -4.57
CA ASN A 343 -5.02 -11.24 -4.32
C ASN A 343 -6.26 -12.04 -4.76
N TYR A 344 -7.34 -11.84 -4.05
CA TYR A 344 -8.67 -12.35 -4.34
C TYR A 344 -9.70 -11.25 -4.14
N LEU A 345 -10.62 -11.12 -5.10
CA LEU A 345 -11.84 -10.33 -5.00
C LEU A 345 -13.02 -11.25 -5.27
N GLU A 346 -13.99 -11.23 -4.39
CA GLU A 346 -15.28 -11.85 -4.63
C GLU A 346 -16.05 -11.00 -5.65
N GLY A 347 -16.61 -11.65 -6.66
CA GLY A 347 -17.53 -10.99 -7.59
C GLY A 347 -18.90 -10.79 -6.96
N VAL A 348 -19.59 -9.78 -7.42
CA VAL A 348 -21.02 -9.63 -7.21
C VAL A 348 -21.73 -9.99 -8.52
N ASN A 349 -23.06 -10.13 -8.50
CA ASN A 349 -23.82 -10.46 -9.72
C ASN A 349 -23.93 -9.23 -10.65
N ASP A 350 -22.78 -8.64 -10.96
CA ASP A 350 -22.60 -7.50 -11.84
C ASP A 350 -21.35 -7.75 -12.71
N PRO A 351 -21.44 -7.74 -14.05
CA PRO A 351 -20.29 -7.94 -14.94
C PRO A 351 -19.16 -6.93 -14.74
N LYS A 352 -19.42 -5.80 -14.12
CA LYS A 352 -18.48 -4.74 -13.85
C LYS A 352 -17.67 -4.97 -12.56
N LEU A 353 -18.17 -5.85 -11.69
CA LEU A 353 -17.52 -6.26 -10.44
C LEU A 353 -17.31 -7.79 -10.43
N PRO A 354 -16.54 -8.34 -11.38
CA PRO A 354 -16.35 -9.79 -11.47
C PRO A 354 -15.50 -10.34 -10.33
N GLU A 355 -15.60 -11.65 -10.10
CA GLU A 355 -14.61 -12.37 -9.30
C GLU A 355 -13.24 -12.26 -9.98
N ARG A 356 -12.20 -12.04 -9.16
CA ARG A 356 -10.85 -11.82 -9.69
C ARG A 356 -9.79 -12.43 -8.78
N HIS A 357 -8.81 -13.07 -9.39
CA HIS A 357 -7.61 -13.61 -8.74
C HIS A 357 -6.37 -13.04 -9.41
N ARG A 358 -5.37 -12.65 -8.60
CA ARG A 358 -4.06 -12.24 -9.11
C ARG A 358 -2.95 -12.95 -8.36
N ILE A 359 -1.95 -13.44 -9.08
CA ILE A 359 -0.70 -13.98 -8.53
C ILE A 359 0.46 -13.15 -9.08
N SER A 360 1.27 -12.57 -8.18
CA SER A 360 2.35 -11.65 -8.53
C SER A 360 3.69 -12.09 -7.94
N PRO A 361 4.50 -12.93 -8.62
CA PRO A 361 5.91 -13.08 -8.27
C PRO A 361 6.70 -11.83 -8.65
N SER A 362 7.65 -11.42 -7.78
CA SER A 362 8.52 -10.28 -8.00
C SER A 362 9.95 -10.54 -7.56
N LEU A 363 10.90 -9.82 -8.16
CA LEU A 363 12.30 -9.79 -7.80
C LEU A 363 12.80 -8.35 -7.80
N SER A 364 13.26 -7.86 -6.65
CA SER A 364 13.79 -6.51 -6.49
C SER A 364 15.29 -6.54 -6.24
N HIS A 365 16.00 -5.63 -6.87
CA HIS A 365 17.42 -5.36 -6.66
C HIS A 365 17.60 -3.92 -6.17
N TYR A 366 18.15 -3.76 -4.96
CA TYR A 366 18.45 -2.47 -4.35
C TYR A 366 19.93 -2.14 -4.58
N PHE A 367 20.21 -0.91 -4.97
CA PHE A 367 21.56 -0.47 -5.29
C PHE A 367 21.68 1.05 -5.09
N PHE A 368 22.90 1.57 -5.17
CA PHE A 368 23.14 3.01 -5.15
C PHE A 368 23.55 3.49 -6.54
N LEU A 369 22.86 4.48 -7.07
CA LEU A 369 23.28 5.22 -8.26
C LEU A 369 23.92 6.54 -7.82
N SER A 370 25.25 6.59 -7.80
CA SER A 370 26.00 7.79 -7.35
C SER A 370 25.56 8.30 -5.96
N LYS A 371 25.35 7.39 -4.99
CA LYS A 371 24.86 7.62 -3.62
C LYS A 371 23.34 7.82 -3.49
N ILE A 372 22.58 7.80 -4.57
CA ILE A 372 21.13 7.85 -4.52
C ILE A 372 20.62 6.42 -4.32
N PRO A 373 19.86 6.12 -3.25
CA PRO A 373 19.18 4.84 -3.08
C PRO A 373 18.28 4.57 -4.27
N SER A 374 18.43 3.40 -4.84
CA SER A 374 17.78 3.05 -6.11
C SER A 374 17.31 1.61 -6.07
N MET A 375 16.27 1.31 -6.83
CA MET A 375 15.70 -0.02 -6.93
C MET A 375 15.35 -0.35 -8.38
N ALA A 376 15.57 -1.59 -8.78
CA ALA A 376 15.01 -2.19 -9.98
C ALA A 376 14.16 -3.40 -9.57
N ARG A 377 12.92 -3.49 -10.06
CA ARG A 377 12.00 -4.58 -9.76
C ARG A 377 11.44 -5.16 -11.04
N LEU A 378 11.55 -6.48 -11.16
CA LEU A 378 10.84 -7.27 -12.17
C LEU A 378 9.65 -7.93 -11.50
N GLN A 379 8.47 -7.78 -12.07
CA GLN A 379 7.23 -8.40 -11.60
C GLN A 379 6.48 -9.00 -12.80
N TYR A 380 5.89 -10.15 -12.56
CA TYR A 380 4.92 -10.76 -13.47
C TYR A 380 3.60 -10.88 -12.72
N ASN A 381 2.48 -10.62 -13.40
CA ASN A 381 1.16 -10.91 -12.89
C ASN A 381 0.47 -11.95 -13.76
N TYR A 382 -0.20 -12.87 -13.11
CA TYR A 382 -1.24 -13.69 -13.69
C TYR A 382 -2.55 -13.27 -13.05
N ASP A 383 -3.45 -12.71 -13.84
CA ASP A 383 -4.81 -12.34 -13.47
C ASP A 383 -5.79 -13.34 -14.09
N HIS A 384 -6.80 -13.72 -13.32
CA HIS A 384 -7.95 -14.47 -13.79
C HIS A 384 -9.22 -13.75 -13.34
N SER A 385 -10.15 -13.58 -14.28
CA SER A 385 -11.49 -13.04 -14.01
C SER A 385 -12.51 -13.91 -14.69
N ASP A 386 -13.64 -14.18 -14.01
CA ASP A 386 -14.71 -15.02 -14.57
C ASP A 386 -15.33 -14.40 -15.83
N GLU A 387 -15.37 -13.07 -15.94
CA GLU A 387 -15.97 -12.36 -17.07
C GLU A 387 -14.99 -12.19 -18.24
N ARG A 388 -13.69 -12.03 -17.97
CA ARG A 388 -12.68 -11.63 -18.97
C ARG A 388 -11.63 -12.69 -19.27
N GLY A 389 -11.59 -13.77 -18.47
CA GLY A 389 -10.62 -14.86 -18.62
C GLY A 389 -9.25 -14.53 -18.02
N ASP A 390 -8.21 -15.05 -18.65
CA ASP A 390 -6.83 -14.96 -18.17
C ASP A 390 -6.10 -13.79 -18.80
N ASP A 391 -5.40 -13.00 -17.96
CA ASP A 391 -4.48 -11.96 -18.37
C ASP A 391 -3.07 -12.20 -17.80
N HIS A 392 -2.07 -11.77 -18.54
CA HIS A 392 -0.67 -11.87 -18.19
C HIS A 392 0.01 -10.53 -18.39
N SER A 393 0.63 -10.01 -17.35
CA SER A 393 1.43 -8.78 -17.47
C SER A 393 2.83 -8.95 -16.92
N ILE A 394 3.78 -8.21 -17.48
CA ILE A 394 5.17 -8.18 -17.05
C ILE A 394 5.65 -6.73 -16.94
N TRP A 395 6.31 -6.41 -15.84
CA TRP A 395 6.73 -5.06 -15.50
C TRP A 395 8.19 -5.03 -15.08
N LEU A 396 8.93 -4.05 -15.60
CA LEU A 396 10.22 -3.65 -15.09
C LEU A 396 10.09 -2.23 -14.53
N GLN A 397 10.20 -2.09 -13.22
CA GLN A 397 10.09 -0.83 -12.49
C GLN A 397 11.45 -0.37 -12.01
N PHE A 398 11.70 0.95 -12.06
CA PHE A 398 12.83 1.62 -11.43
C PHE A 398 12.34 2.62 -10.40
N GLY A 399 12.98 2.61 -9.23
CA GLY A 399 12.72 3.56 -8.16
C GLY A 399 13.98 4.31 -7.79
N PHE A 400 13.83 5.60 -7.49
CA PHE A 400 14.89 6.47 -6.99
C PHE A 400 14.33 7.24 -5.79
N GLU A 401 15.15 7.35 -4.76
CA GLU A 401 14.80 8.06 -3.53
C GLU A 401 15.89 9.07 -3.22
N TRP A 402 15.49 10.33 -3.00
CA TRP A 402 16.41 11.40 -2.70
C TRP A 402 15.81 12.35 -1.65
N GLY A 403 16.61 12.74 -0.66
CA GLY A 403 16.20 13.65 0.41
C GLY A 403 16.56 13.14 1.80
N ALA A 404 15.96 13.70 2.82
CA ALA A 404 16.18 13.33 4.21
C ALA A 404 15.84 11.85 4.44
N GLY A 405 16.79 11.11 4.99
CA GLY A 405 16.66 9.67 5.23
C GLY A 405 17.27 8.78 4.14
N SER A 406 17.85 9.36 3.08
CA SER A 406 18.54 8.63 2.01
C SER A 406 20.04 8.40 2.28
N ASP A 407 20.57 8.79 3.47
CA ASP A 407 21.99 8.62 3.88
C ASP A 407 22.22 7.32 4.66
#